data_d76e817d2f11f6d3e63831fc42ec49ff
#
_entry.id   d76e817d2f11f6d3e63831fc42ec49ff
#
_cell.length_a   1.000
_cell.length_b   1.000
_cell.length_c   1.000
_cell.angle_alpha   90.00
_cell.angle_beta   90.00
_cell.angle_gamma   90.00
#
_symmetry.space_group_name_H-M   'P 1'
#
loop_
_entity.id
_entity.type
_entity.pdbx_description
1 polymer ?
#
loop_
_entity_poly.entity_id
_entity_poly.type
_entity_poly.pdbx_seq_one_letter_code
_entity_poly.pdbx_strand_id
1 'polypeptide(L)'
;MRPKDPFIGREILSGQFRVLEKIGTGGMGSVYKASQPAMNRMVAIKILHPKLAGRKDLTSRFRREARAMSQLTHPNTAKVFMYGEAEEDGSLYIVMEFLEGKNLNQTVRKEGPMQAERAIPILIQVCGALQEAHDLGIVHRDLKPENIFLSKQGGIQDFPKVLDFGLAKVTERQMQPGSVILTQEGMVFGTPEFMSPEQAQGRVLDARSDIYSLAVILYEVLTGKLPFTARTPMEYIQKHVMEPAIPLNERVPERKFPKGLEDVLALALKKKPDERYQSAAEFGEALRPYGGATAASLPAIRIAGPQVVVEQSGFPNSEAPTVANQRPSGLGLLVGVAVACLLGGVIIAIIVMRAVGH
;
A
#
# COMPACT_ATOMS: atom_id res chain seq x y z
N MET A 1 28.87 -13.73 21.36
CA MET A 1 27.44 -14.12 21.42
C MET A 1 26.62 -13.02 20.77
N ARG A 2 25.81 -13.31 19.76
CA ARG A 2 24.83 -12.33 19.27
C ARG A 2 23.82 -12.07 20.38
N PRO A 3 23.45 -10.80 20.70
CA PRO A 3 22.46 -10.53 21.71
C PRO A 3 21.14 -11.26 21.34
N LYS A 4 20.54 -11.94 22.31
CA LYS A 4 19.26 -12.61 22.11
C LYS A 4 18.21 -11.55 21.73
N ASP A 5 17.49 -11.80 20.64
CA ASP A 5 16.40 -10.91 20.22
C ASP A 5 15.39 -10.77 21.37
N PRO A 6 15.02 -9.53 21.76
CA PRO A 6 14.24 -9.30 22.98
C PRO A 6 12.82 -9.82 22.92
N PHE A 7 12.29 -10.12 21.72
CA PHE A 7 10.90 -10.55 21.53
C PHE A 7 10.73 -12.07 21.46
N ILE A 8 11.75 -12.82 21.02
CA ILE A 8 11.63 -14.27 20.82
C ILE A 8 11.35 -15.00 22.13
N GLY A 9 10.29 -15.84 22.11
CA GLY A 9 9.83 -16.64 23.25
C GLY A 9 8.91 -15.88 24.21
N ARG A 10 8.65 -14.57 23.97
CA ARG A 10 7.76 -13.78 24.82
C ARG A 10 6.33 -13.79 24.33
N GLU A 11 5.42 -13.57 25.25
CA GLU A 11 4.06 -13.15 24.97
C GLU A 11 4.03 -11.62 24.87
N ILE A 12 3.36 -11.11 23.85
CA ILE A 12 3.25 -9.69 23.55
C ILE A 12 1.79 -9.30 23.31
N LEU A 13 1.51 -8.00 23.30
CA LEU A 13 0.19 -7.43 23.08
C LEU A 13 -0.83 -8.03 24.07
N SER A 14 -0.56 -7.78 25.37
CA SER A 14 -1.37 -8.28 26.50
C SER A 14 -1.56 -9.80 26.49
N GLY A 15 -0.50 -10.57 26.12
CA GLY A 15 -0.52 -12.04 26.11
C GLY A 15 -1.25 -12.69 24.95
N GLN A 16 -1.74 -11.90 23.98
CA GLN A 16 -2.52 -12.44 22.85
C GLN A 16 -1.68 -13.24 21.86
N PHE A 17 -0.37 -12.93 21.75
CA PHE A 17 0.52 -13.53 20.77
C PHE A 17 1.82 -14.00 21.42
N ARG A 18 2.22 -15.23 21.09
CA ARG A 18 3.53 -15.78 21.48
C ARG A 18 4.49 -15.73 20.32
N VAL A 19 5.54 -14.93 20.44
CA VAL A 19 6.58 -14.78 19.40
C VAL A 19 7.45 -16.04 19.34
N LEU A 20 7.57 -16.63 18.15
CA LEU A 20 8.30 -17.87 17.93
C LEU A 20 9.69 -17.62 17.33
N GLU A 21 9.75 -16.85 16.26
CA GLU A 21 10.99 -16.59 15.54
C GLU A 21 10.94 -15.26 14.79
N LYS A 22 12.09 -14.68 14.51
CA LYS A 22 12.24 -13.53 13.66
C LYS A 22 12.40 -13.98 12.21
N ILE A 23 11.49 -13.57 11.35
CA ILE A 23 11.46 -13.99 9.94
C ILE A 23 11.96 -12.91 8.98
N GLY A 24 12.11 -11.66 9.45
CA GLY A 24 12.63 -10.57 8.61
C GLY A 24 13.10 -9.37 9.41
N THR A 25 13.98 -8.58 8.79
CA THR A 25 14.40 -7.27 9.29
C THR A 25 14.54 -6.33 8.11
N GLY A 26 13.98 -5.14 8.23
CA GLY A 26 14.05 -4.09 7.21
C GLY A 26 14.29 -2.71 7.83
N GLY A 27 14.38 -1.69 7.00
CA GLY A 27 14.64 -0.31 7.44
C GLY A 27 13.58 0.25 8.39
N MET A 28 12.35 -0.24 8.32
CA MET A 28 11.22 0.22 9.15
C MET A 28 11.01 -0.59 10.41
N GLY A 29 11.58 -1.80 10.53
CA GLY A 29 11.34 -2.66 11.67
C GLY A 29 11.68 -4.12 11.44
N SER A 30 11.19 -4.97 12.33
CA SER A 30 11.40 -6.41 12.29
C SER A 30 10.07 -7.14 12.16
N VAL A 31 10.08 -8.27 11.44
CA VAL A 31 8.90 -9.13 11.27
C VAL A 31 9.13 -10.43 12.01
N TYR A 32 8.16 -10.84 12.78
CA TYR A 32 8.18 -12.03 13.61
C TYR A 32 7.05 -12.97 13.21
N LYS A 33 7.33 -14.28 13.22
CA LYS A 33 6.31 -15.32 13.25
C LYS A 33 5.84 -15.48 14.68
N ALA A 34 4.55 -15.48 14.89
CA ALA A 34 3.93 -15.68 16.21
C ALA A 34 2.74 -16.61 16.12
N SER A 35 2.44 -17.31 17.22
CA SER A 35 1.17 -18.01 17.39
C SER A 35 0.16 -17.10 18.07
N GLN A 36 -1.09 -17.21 17.65
CA GLN A 36 -2.26 -16.64 18.33
C GLN A 36 -3.07 -17.81 18.95
N PRO A 37 -2.82 -18.20 20.22
CA PRO A 37 -3.40 -19.42 20.78
C PRO A 37 -4.92 -19.40 20.80
N ALA A 38 -5.54 -18.28 21.16
CA ALA A 38 -7.00 -18.14 21.24
C ALA A 38 -7.72 -18.42 19.90
N MET A 39 -7.03 -18.24 18.76
CA MET A 39 -7.57 -18.45 17.42
C MET A 39 -6.95 -19.67 16.72
N ASN A 40 -6.06 -20.40 17.41
CA ASN A 40 -5.32 -21.56 16.88
C ASN A 40 -4.71 -21.30 15.50
N ARG A 41 -4.02 -20.16 15.33
CA ARG A 41 -3.42 -19.79 14.03
C ARG A 41 -2.03 -19.19 14.21
N MET A 42 -1.27 -19.22 13.11
CA MET A 42 -0.03 -18.47 12.96
C MET A 42 -0.29 -17.10 12.34
N VAL A 43 0.48 -16.11 12.77
CA VAL A 43 0.44 -14.74 12.27
C VAL A 43 1.86 -14.23 12.03
N ALA A 44 2.00 -13.23 11.17
CA ALA A 44 3.18 -12.41 11.07
C ALA A 44 2.95 -11.09 11.81
N ILE A 45 3.89 -10.69 12.67
CA ILE A 45 3.83 -9.43 13.41
C ILE A 45 4.99 -8.57 13.00
N LYS A 46 4.70 -7.46 12.35
CA LYS A 46 5.68 -6.42 12.01
C LYS A 46 5.72 -5.40 13.14
N ILE A 47 6.87 -5.30 13.82
CA ILE A 47 7.13 -4.33 14.88
C ILE A 47 8.04 -3.26 14.31
N LEU A 48 7.59 -2.01 14.33
CA LEU A 48 8.36 -0.90 13.81
C LEU A 48 9.47 -0.50 14.79
N HIS A 49 10.56 0.08 14.26
CA HIS A 49 11.68 0.52 15.10
C HIS A 49 11.23 1.53 16.16
N PRO A 50 11.72 1.41 17.41
CA PRO A 50 11.36 2.34 18.51
C PRO A 50 11.65 3.82 18.20
N LYS A 51 12.60 4.11 17.30
CA LYS A 51 12.87 5.48 16.81
C LYS A 51 11.68 6.12 16.09
N LEU A 52 10.72 5.34 15.63
CA LEU A 52 9.46 5.80 15.02
C LEU A 52 8.34 5.96 16.06
N ALA A 53 8.46 5.28 17.20
CA ALA A 53 7.57 5.46 18.35
C ALA A 53 7.82 6.81 19.03
N GLY A 54 6.79 7.38 19.64
CA GLY A 54 6.89 8.69 20.35
C GLY A 54 6.79 9.92 19.46
N ARG A 55 6.81 9.78 18.13
CA ARG A 55 6.54 10.87 17.19
C ARG A 55 5.06 10.88 16.81
N LYS A 56 4.28 11.78 17.41
CA LYS A 56 2.82 11.89 17.20
C LYS A 56 2.41 12.00 15.73
N ASP A 57 3.22 12.70 14.91
CA ASP A 57 3.00 12.85 13.49
C ASP A 57 3.13 11.52 12.73
N LEU A 58 4.12 10.69 13.09
CA LEU A 58 4.35 9.36 12.48
C LEU A 58 3.30 8.36 12.95
N THR A 59 2.95 8.35 14.23
CA THR A 59 1.90 7.48 14.79
C THR A 59 0.55 7.75 14.13
N SER A 60 0.19 9.02 13.93
CA SER A 60 -1.06 9.39 13.26
C SER A 60 -1.10 8.94 11.79
N ARG A 61 0.03 9.05 11.08
CA ARG A 61 0.16 8.56 9.69
C ARG A 61 0.08 7.03 9.64
N PHE A 62 0.83 6.36 10.51
CA PHE A 62 0.81 4.91 10.61
C PHE A 62 -0.62 4.38 10.82
N ARG A 63 -1.37 4.93 11.78
CA ARG A 63 -2.76 4.55 12.03
C ARG A 63 -3.65 4.74 10.80
N ARG A 64 -3.47 5.85 10.08
CA ARG A 64 -4.24 6.13 8.86
C ARG A 64 -3.91 5.13 7.73
N GLU A 65 -2.61 4.89 7.45
CA GLU A 65 -2.19 3.97 6.42
C GLU A 65 -2.57 2.52 6.78
N ALA A 66 -2.38 2.10 8.04
CA ALA A 66 -2.78 0.79 8.51
C ALA A 66 -4.30 0.57 8.43
N ARG A 67 -5.10 1.60 8.74
CA ARG A 67 -6.56 1.58 8.55
C ARG A 67 -6.93 1.41 7.08
N ALA A 68 -6.27 2.13 6.17
CA ALA A 68 -6.51 2.00 4.73
C ALA A 68 -6.16 0.57 4.25
N MET A 69 -5.01 0.02 4.67
CA MET A 69 -4.62 -1.37 4.34
C MET A 69 -5.62 -2.41 4.87
N SER A 70 -6.21 -2.18 6.04
CA SER A 70 -7.20 -3.12 6.61
C SER A 70 -8.51 -3.20 5.82
N GLN A 71 -8.75 -2.27 4.90
CA GLN A 71 -9.91 -2.28 4.00
C GLN A 71 -9.68 -3.14 2.74
N LEU A 72 -8.41 -3.49 2.45
CA LEU A 72 -8.09 -4.34 1.31
C LEU A 72 -8.57 -5.77 1.55
N THR A 73 -9.36 -6.28 0.63
CA THR A 73 -10.01 -7.60 0.71
C THR A 73 -9.60 -8.54 -0.41
N HIS A 74 -8.88 -8.03 -1.42
CA HIS A 74 -8.46 -8.82 -2.56
C HIS A 74 -7.68 -10.07 -2.13
N PRO A 75 -7.96 -11.26 -2.70
CA PRO A 75 -7.30 -12.49 -2.28
C PRO A 75 -5.78 -12.46 -2.43
N ASN A 76 -5.26 -11.65 -3.36
CA ASN A 76 -3.84 -11.47 -3.57
C ASN A 76 -3.22 -10.32 -2.76
N THR A 77 -3.92 -9.76 -1.79
CA THR A 77 -3.37 -8.83 -0.79
C THR A 77 -3.14 -9.56 0.53
N ALA A 78 -2.03 -9.31 1.21
CA ALA A 78 -1.80 -9.86 2.55
C ALA A 78 -2.78 -9.25 3.55
N LYS A 79 -3.56 -10.11 4.21
CA LYS A 79 -4.63 -9.68 5.11
C LYS A 79 -4.07 -9.11 6.42
N VAL A 80 -4.43 -7.88 6.74
CA VAL A 80 -4.16 -7.25 8.03
C VAL A 80 -5.28 -7.62 9.01
N PHE A 81 -4.91 -8.18 10.17
CA PHE A 81 -5.86 -8.55 11.22
C PHE A 81 -6.00 -7.47 12.28
N MET A 82 -4.89 -6.80 12.62
CA MET A 82 -4.83 -5.86 13.72
C MET A 82 -3.62 -4.92 13.53
N TYR A 83 -3.72 -3.72 14.03
CA TYR A 83 -2.62 -2.77 14.11
C TYR A 83 -2.80 -1.86 15.32
N GLY A 84 -1.72 -1.31 15.84
CA GLY A 84 -1.79 -0.43 17.00
C GLY A 84 -0.43 -0.03 17.54
N GLU A 85 -0.46 0.39 18.79
CA GLU A 85 0.68 0.74 19.60
C GLU A 85 0.70 -0.20 20.82
N ALA A 86 1.85 -0.84 21.06
CA ALA A 86 2.04 -1.76 22.17
C ALA A 86 2.05 -0.95 23.50
N GLU A 87 1.28 -1.40 24.49
CA GLU A 87 1.19 -0.74 25.79
C GLU A 87 2.52 -0.83 26.55
N GLU A 88 3.31 -1.88 26.28
CA GLU A 88 4.52 -2.20 27.02
C GLU A 88 5.67 -1.21 26.73
N ASP A 89 5.79 -0.73 25.50
CA ASP A 89 6.94 0.11 25.08
C ASP A 89 6.58 1.20 24.05
N GLY A 90 5.31 1.33 23.69
CA GLY A 90 4.85 2.29 22.67
C GLY A 90 5.24 1.90 21.24
N SER A 91 5.75 0.70 21.00
CA SER A 91 6.10 0.24 19.65
C SER A 91 4.88 0.10 18.75
N LEU A 92 4.95 0.64 17.54
CA LEU A 92 3.91 0.46 16.54
C LEU A 92 4.00 -0.94 15.93
N TYR A 93 2.85 -1.61 15.78
CA TYR A 93 2.79 -2.96 15.25
C TYR A 93 1.68 -3.17 14.23
N ILE A 94 1.87 -4.16 13.35
CA ILE A 94 0.86 -4.69 12.43
C ILE A 94 0.87 -6.21 12.57
N VAL A 95 -0.30 -6.80 12.84
CA VAL A 95 -0.53 -8.24 12.81
C VAL A 95 -1.21 -8.60 11.51
N MET A 96 -0.61 -9.51 10.74
CA MET A 96 -1.09 -9.91 9.42
C MET A 96 -1.06 -11.43 9.25
N GLU A 97 -1.63 -11.92 8.18
CA GLU A 97 -1.57 -13.33 7.84
C GLU A 97 -0.11 -13.81 7.72
N PHE A 98 0.16 -14.98 8.29
CA PHE A 98 1.44 -15.65 8.09
C PHE A 98 1.40 -16.42 6.78
N LEU A 99 2.36 -16.17 5.91
CA LEU A 99 2.44 -16.79 4.59
C LEU A 99 3.55 -17.83 4.57
N GLU A 100 3.24 -19.02 4.07
CA GLU A 100 4.22 -20.08 3.82
C GLU A 100 4.62 -20.07 2.36
N GLY A 101 5.91 -19.90 2.07
CA GLY A 101 6.43 -19.84 0.70
C GLY A 101 7.70 -19.02 0.61
N LYS A 102 7.88 -18.31 -0.50
CA LYS A 102 9.02 -17.44 -0.78
C LYS A 102 8.56 -16.18 -1.49
N ASN A 103 9.29 -15.10 -1.30
CA ASN A 103 9.06 -13.93 -2.14
C ASN A 103 9.62 -14.12 -3.55
N LEU A 104 9.19 -13.27 -4.46
CA LEU A 104 9.52 -13.37 -5.87
C LEU A 104 11.03 -13.23 -6.12
N ASN A 105 11.74 -12.37 -5.37
CA ASN A 105 13.19 -12.25 -5.43
C ASN A 105 13.90 -13.56 -5.04
N GLN A 106 13.48 -14.19 -3.93
CA GLN A 106 14.04 -15.47 -3.51
C GLN A 106 13.79 -16.58 -4.53
N THR A 107 12.63 -16.56 -5.19
CA THR A 107 12.26 -17.54 -6.21
C THR A 107 13.15 -17.37 -7.45
N VAL A 108 13.25 -16.16 -7.99
CA VAL A 108 14.08 -15.87 -9.17
C VAL A 108 15.56 -16.14 -8.91
N ARG A 109 16.07 -15.76 -7.73
CA ARG A 109 17.49 -16.05 -7.37
C ARG A 109 17.78 -17.53 -7.25
N LYS A 110 16.81 -18.33 -6.79
CA LYS A 110 17.01 -19.78 -6.59
C LYS A 110 16.78 -20.60 -7.88
N GLU A 111 15.76 -20.23 -8.67
CA GLU A 111 15.26 -21.01 -9.78
C GLU A 111 15.67 -20.43 -11.14
N GLY A 112 16.19 -19.21 -11.16
CA GLY A 112 16.50 -18.45 -12.37
C GLY A 112 15.28 -17.71 -12.92
N PRO A 113 15.43 -17.08 -14.09
CA PRO A 113 14.35 -16.34 -14.75
C PRO A 113 13.16 -17.24 -15.11
N MET A 114 11.95 -16.75 -14.88
CA MET A 114 10.73 -17.51 -15.17
C MET A 114 10.36 -17.48 -16.65
N GLN A 115 9.63 -18.51 -17.10
CA GLN A 115 8.93 -18.48 -18.38
C GLN A 115 7.72 -17.53 -18.29
N ALA A 116 7.32 -16.96 -19.43
CA ALA A 116 6.20 -16.02 -19.50
C ALA A 116 4.89 -16.64 -18.99
N GLU A 117 4.65 -17.92 -19.31
CA GLU A 117 3.46 -18.67 -18.91
C GLU A 117 3.34 -18.87 -17.40
N ARG A 118 4.45 -18.75 -16.66
CA ARG A 118 4.46 -18.77 -15.18
C ARG A 118 4.44 -17.36 -14.60
N ALA A 119 5.25 -16.45 -15.12
CA ALA A 119 5.41 -15.10 -14.60
C ALA A 119 4.14 -14.24 -14.78
N ILE A 120 3.56 -14.26 -15.96
CA ILE A 120 2.44 -13.38 -16.34
C ILE A 120 1.17 -13.65 -15.51
N PRO A 121 0.71 -14.90 -15.30
CA PRO A 121 -0.44 -15.16 -14.42
C PRO A 121 -0.25 -14.66 -13.00
N ILE A 122 0.97 -14.72 -12.46
CA ILE A 122 1.32 -14.14 -11.15
C ILE A 122 1.12 -12.62 -11.19
N LEU A 123 1.67 -11.94 -12.20
CA LEU A 123 1.62 -10.48 -12.30
C LEU A 123 0.21 -9.96 -12.60
N ILE A 124 -0.61 -10.69 -13.36
CA ILE A 124 -2.04 -10.36 -13.56
C ILE A 124 -2.78 -10.35 -12.22
N GLN A 125 -2.56 -11.34 -11.37
CA GLN A 125 -3.17 -11.38 -10.04
C GLN A 125 -2.67 -10.24 -9.13
N VAL A 126 -1.39 -9.87 -9.24
CA VAL A 126 -0.83 -8.68 -8.56
C VAL A 126 -1.50 -7.41 -9.08
N CYS A 127 -1.74 -7.29 -10.40
CA CYS A 127 -2.50 -6.16 -10.96
C CYS A 127 -3.90 -6.06 -10.37
N GLY A 128 -4.59 -7.19 -10.11
CA GLY A 128 -5.89 -7.19 -9.44
C GLY A 128 -5.82 -6.61 -8.02
N ALA A 129 -4.82 -7.01 -7.23
CA ALA A 129 -4.60 -6.47 -5.88
C ALA A 129 -4.25 -4.97 -5.90
N LEU A 130 -3.42 -4.54 -6.85
CA LEU A 130 -3.08 -3.13 -7.03
C LEU A 130 -4.31 -2.32 -7.46
N GLN A 131 -5.16 -2.85 -8.35
CA GLN A 131 -6.36 -2.15 -8.81
C GLN A 131 -7.31 -1.87 -7.66
N GLU A 132 -7.62 -2.86 -6.79
CA GLU A 132 -8.43 -2.64 -5.59
C GLU A 132 -7.84 -1.52 -4.71
N ALA A 133 -6.53 -1.56 -4.47
CA ALA A 133 -5.86 -0.54 -3.67
C ALA A 133 -5.94 0.85 -4.30
N HIS A 134 -5.73 0.94 -5.62
CA HIS A 134 -5.80 2.19 -6.37
C HIS A 134 -7.22 2.79 -6.36
N ASP A 135 -8.26 1.95 -6.48
CA ASP A 135 -9.66 2.37 -6.40
C ASP A 135 -10.00 2.97 -5.02
N LEU A 136 -9.29 2.57 -3.97
CA LEU A 136 -9.38 3.13 -2.62
C LEU A 136 -8.41 4.31 -2.37
N GLY A 137 -7.70 4.76 -3.41
CA GLY A 137 -6.72 5.85 -3.31
C GLY A 137 -5.41 5.45 -2.60
N ILE A 138 -5.13 4.15 -2.49
CA ILE A 138 -3.92 3.61 -1.89
C ILE A 138 -2.91 3.29 -2.99
N VAL A 139 -1.76 3.97 -2.99
CA VAL A 139 -0.62 3.68 -3.87
C VAL A 139 0.42 2.92 -3.05
N HIS A 140 1.00 1.86 -3.60
CA HIS A 140 1.95 0.97 -2.89
C HIS A 140 3.29 1.67 -2.59
N ARG A 141 3.89 2.36 -3.58
CA ARG A 141 5.09 3.20 -3.50
C ARG A 141 6.43 2.50 -3.26
N ASP A 142 6.45 1.29 -2.75
CA ASP A 142 7.66 0.47 -2.55
C ASP A 142 7.45 -0.93 -3.15
N LEU A 143 6.93 -0.97 -4.39
CA LEU A 143 6.71 -2.24 -5.08
C LEU A 143 8.05 -2.79 -5.59
N LYS A 144 8.37 -4.01 -5.15
CA LYS A 144 9.60 -4.73 -5.48
C LYS A 144 9.38 -6.24 -5.33
N PRO A 145 10.26 -7.09 -5.89
CA PRO A 145 10.06 -8.55 -5.84
C PRO A 145 9.97 -9.12 -4.43
N GLU A 146 10.57 -8.47 -3.42
CA GLU A 146 10.48 -8.88 -2.02
C GLU A 146 9.07 -8.71 -1.45
N ASN A 147 8.30 -7.77 -1.98
CA ASN A 147 6.93 -7.46 -1.53
C ASN A 147 5.86 -8.24 -2.30
N ILE A 148 6.25 -9.15 -3.22
CA ILE A 148 5.38 -10.12 -3.87
C ILE A 148 5.74 -11.51 -3.37
N PHE A 149 4.88 -12.09 -2.53
CA PHE A 149 5.11 -13.38 -1.89
C PHE A 149 4.36 -14.47 -2.63
N LEU A 150 5.04 -15.55 -3.01
CA LEU A 150 4.46 -16.72 -3.67
C LEU A 150 4.15 -17.77 -2.61
N SER A 151 2.88 -17.95 -2.30
CA SER A 151 2.39 -18.90 -1.32
C SER A 151 1.72 -20.10 -1.96
N LYS A 152 1.49 -21.14 -1.16
CA LYS A 152 0.61 -22.25 -1.51
C LYS A 152 -0.75 -22.00 -0.88
N GLN A 153 -1.79 -21.88 -1.68
CA GLN A 153 -3.14 -21.66 -1.18
C GLN A 153 -4.16 -22.53 -1.91
N GLY A 154 -4.92 -23.31 -1.17
CA GLY A 154 -5.98 -24.15 -1.76
C GLY A 154 -5.49 -25.15 -2.80
N GLY A 155 -4.25 -25.65 -2.70
CA GLY A 155 -3.62 -26.53 -3.69
C GLY A 155 -2.99 -25.79 -4.89
N ILE A 156 -3.20 -24.48 -5.02
CA ILE A 156 -2.59 -23.65 -6.07
C ILE A 156 -1.15 -23.33 -5.64
N GLN A 157 -0.19 -23.62 -6.51
CA GLN A 157 1.20 -23.20 -6.37
C GLN A 157 1.36 -21.76 -6.89
N ASP A 158 2.39 -21.05 -6.39
CA ASP A 158 2.73 -19.69 -6.80
C ASP A 158 1.56 -18.69 -6.67
N PHE A 159 0.69 -18.87 -5.65
CA PHE A 159 -0.39 -17.92 -5.39
C PHE A 159 0.21 -16.61 -4.85
N PRO A 160 0.14 -15.49 -5.60
CA PRO A 160 0.81 -14.27 -5.18
C PRO A 160 0.04 -13.54 -4.08
N LYS A 161 0.78 -12.97 -3.15
CA LYS A 161 0.31 -12.08 -2.10
C LYS A 161 1.16 -10.81 -2.11
N VAL A 162 0.54 -9.66 -2.28
CA VAL A 162 1.21 -8.35 -2.18
C VAL A 162 1.28 -7.94 -0.70
N LEU A 163 2.49 -7.58 -0.26
CA LEU A 163 2.80 -7.20 1.12
C LEU A 163 2.99 -5.68 1.23
N ASP A 164 2.83 -5.13 2.42
CA ASP A 164 3.30 -3.80 2.83
C ASP A 164 2.77 -2.60 2.01
N PHE A 165 1.52 -2.59 1.59
CA PHE A 165 0.90 -1.44 0.93
C PHE A 165 1.06 -0.14 1.73
N GLY A 166 1.49 0.93 1.07
CA GLY A 166 1.41 2.31 1.59
C GLY A 166 2.27 2.66 2.82
N LEU A 167 2.92 1.67 3.47
CA LEU A 167 3.72 1.93 4.68
C LEU A 167 4.90 2.89 4.41
N ALA A 168 5.43 2.93 3.19
CA ALA A 168 6.48 3.87 2.81
C ALA A 168 6.07 5.34 3.04
N LYS A 169 4.79 5.67 2.85
CA LYS A 169 4.24 7.02 3.06
C LYS A 169 4.37 7.52 4.51
N VAL A 170 4.48 6.60 5.47
CA VAL A 170 4.65 6.96 6.89
C VAL A 170 5.96 7.74 7.09
N THR A 171 7.01 7.37 6.35
CA THR A 171 8.36 7.94 6.48
C THR A 171 8.69 8.99 5.42
N GLU A 172 8.04 8.98 4.25
CA GLU A 172 8.36 9.87 3.10
C GLU A 172 8.22 11.38 3.38
N ARG A 173 7.31 11.81 4.25
CA ARG A 173 7.08 13.26 4.48
C ARG A 173 8.15 13.99 5.31
N GLN A 174 9.27 13.36 5.64
CA GLN A 174 10.45 14.09 6.14
C GLN A 174 11.24 14.77 5.01
N MET A 175 10.91 14.45 3.75
CA MET A 175 11.54 15.02 2.58
C MET A 175 10.65 16.14 2.02
N GLN A 176 11.21 17.33 1.89
CA GLN A 176 10.55 18.44 1.18
C GLN A 176 10.30 18.01 -0.29
N PRO A 177 9.18 18.43 -0.91
CA PRO A 177 8.97 18.24 -2.34
C PRO A 177 10.19 18.78 -3.13
N GLY A 178 10.81 17.92 -3.96
CA GLY A 178 12.01 18.30 -4.73
C GLY A 178 13.34 17.97 -4.07
N SER A 179 13.38 17.47 -2.82
CA SER A 179 14.62 16.91 -2.28
C SER A 179 14.84 15.52 -2.85
N VAL A 180 15.96 15.33 -3.53
CA VAL A 180 16.47 14.02 -3.91
C VAL A 180 16.51 13.15 -2.65
N ILE A 181 16.13 11.88 -2.80
CA ILE A 181 16.04 10.86 -1.73
C ILE A 181 17.42 10.50 -1.15
N LEU A 182 18.23 11.50 -0.88
CA LEU A 182 19.54 11.37 -0.22
C LEU A 182 19.38 11.73 1.25
N THR A 183 19.72 10.80 2.15
CA THR A 183 19.95 11.16 3.55
C THR A 183 21.19 12.05 3.67
N GLN A 184 21.32 12.78 4.78
CA GLN A 184 22.56 13.51 5.11
C GLN A 184 23.82 12.61 5.11
N GLU A 185 23.63 11.29 5.13
CA GLU A 185 24.68 10.27 5.08
C GLU A 185 24.88 9.66 3.68
N GLY A 186 24.25 10.20 2.63
CA GLY A 186 24.39 9.70 1.25
C GLY A 186 23.63 8.41 0.94
N MET A 187 22.80 7.91 1.87
CA MET A 187 21.96 6.72 1.64
C MET A 187 20.70 7.10 0.89
N VAL A 188 20.37 6.34 -0.15
CA VAL A 188 19.13 6.45 -0.91
C VAL A 188 18.03 5.69 -0.19
N PHE A 189 16.89 6.35 0.10
CA PHE A 189 15.71 5.67 0.65
C PHE A 189 14.98 4.89 -0.44
N GLY A 190 14.60 3.63 -0.15
CA GLY A 190 13.91 2.74 -1.07
C GLY A 190 14.84 1.80 -1.81
N THR A 191 14.34 1.16 -2.85
CA THR A 191 15.08 0.23 -3.71
C THR A 191 15.17 0.88 -5.11
N PRO A 192 16.26 1.63 -5.39
CA PRO A 192 16.38 2.46 -6.60
C PRO A 192 16.14 1.72 -7.91
N GLU A 193 16.41 0.42 -7.91
CA GLU A 193 16.28 -0.48 -9.04
C GLU A 193 14.84 -0.58 -9.58
N PHE A 194 13.83 -0.32 -8.74
CA PHE A 194 12.41 -0.45 -9.07
C PHE A 194 11.63 0.86 -9.00
N MET A 195 12.30 1.98 -8.73
CA MET A 195 11.66 3.30 -8.63
C MET A 195 11.07 3.75 -9.96
N SER A 196 9.91 4.39 -9.91
CA SER A 196 9.39 5.13 -11.05
C SER A 196 10.16 6.44 -11.28
N PRO A 197 10.17 7.00 -12.52
CA PRO A 197 10.81 8.28 -12.82
C PRO A 197 10.31 9.43 -11.94
N GLU A 198 9.02 9.50 -11.68
CA GLU A 198 8.41 10.50 -10.80
C GLU A 198 8.82 10.32 -9.33
N GLN A 199 8.96 9.08 -8.88
CA GLN A 199 9.47 8.77 -7.54
C GLN A 199 10.93 9.19 -7.41
N ALA A 200 11.76 8.85 -8.41
CA ALA A 200 13.16 9.25 -8.48
C ALA A 200 13.35 10.78 -8.47
N GLN A 201 12.35 11.54 -8.94
CA GLN A 201 12.35 13.01 -8.99
C GLN A 201 11.64 13.65 -7.78
N GLY A 202 11.17 12.88 -6.79
CA GLY A 202 10.43 13.40 -5.63
C GLY A 202 9.09 14.06 -5.99
N ARG A 203 8.48 13.68 -7.13
CA ARG A 203 7.19 14.18 -7.58
C ARG A 203 6.03 13.49 -6.86
N VAL A 204 4.82 14.01 -7.04
CA VAL A 204 3.60 13.37 -6.54
C VAL A 204 3.40 12.02 -7.23
N LEU A 205 3.18 10.97 -6.44
CA LEU A 205 2.98 9.61 -6.90
C LEU A 205 1.51 9.27 -6.99
N ASP A 206 1.13 8.59 -8.08
CA ASP A 206 -0.20 7.99 -8.28
C ASP A 206 -0.11 6.50 -8.65
N ALA A 207 -1.24 5.90 -8.98
CA ALA A 207 -1.38 4.49 -9.38
C ALA A 207 -0.38 4.06 -10.48
N ARG A 208 -0.05 4.96 -11.40
CA ARG A 208 0.82 4.71 -12.56
C ARG A 208 2.29 4.54 -12.17
N SER A 209 2.66 4.99 -10.97
CA SER A 209 3.99 4.73 -10.39
C SER A 209 4.17 3.24 -10.07
N ASP A 210 3.13 2.60 -9.50
CA ASP A 210 3.15 1.16 -9.19
C ASP A 210 3.16 0.32 -10.48
N ILE A 211 2.47 0.77 -11.54
CA ILE A 211 2.49 0.11 -12.85
C ILE A 211 3.91 0.08 -13.43
N TYR A 212 4.64 1.20 -13.36
CA TYR A 212 6.03 1.27 -13.78
C TYR A 212 6.91 0.28 -12.98
N SER A 213 6.81 0.30 -11.66
CA SER A 213 7.58 -0.60 -10.79
C SER A 213 7.24 -2.07 -11.06
N LEU A 214 5.96 -2.40 -11.28
CA LEU A 214 5.53 -3.75 -11.64
C LEU A 214 6.08 -4.19 -13.00
N ALA A 215 6.18 -3.29 -13.97
CA ALA A 215 6.80 -3.58 -15.28
C ALA A 215 8.31 -3.84 -15.13
N VAL A 216 9.03 -3.11 -14.26
CA VAL A 216 10.44 -3.39 -13.93
C VAL A 216 10.57 -4.78 -13.30
N ILE A 217 9.67 -5.13 -12.37
CA ILE A 217 9.65 -6.46 -11.74
C ILE A 217 9.42 -7.56 -12.79
N LEU A 218 8.43 -7.41 -13.67
CA LEU A 218 8.17 -8.39 -14.73
C LEU A 218 9.39 -8.56 -15.63
N TYR A 219 10.03 -7.44 -16.00
CA TYR A 219 11.23 -7.45 -16.81
C TYR A 219 12.33 -8.30 -16.15
N GLU A 220 12.60 -8.06 -14.85
CA GLU A 220 13.59 -8.83 -14.10
C GLU A 220 13.20 -10.31 -13.98
N VAL A 221 11.96 -10.60 -13.68
CA VAL A 221 11.46 -11.98 -13.54
C VAL A 221 11.61 -12.77 -14.84
N LEU A 222 11.39 -12.13 -15.99
CA LEU A 222 11.53 -12.76 -17.29
C LEU A 222 12.99 -12.93 -17.74
N THR A 223 13.87 -11.98 -17.39
CA THR A 223 15.24 -11.92 -17.93
C THR A 223 16.32 -12.29 -16.91
N GLY A 224 16.03 -12.22 -15.63
CA GLY A 224 17.01 -12.26 -14.54
C GLY A 224 17.88 -11.02 -14.46
N LYS A 225 17.56 -9.98 -15.23
CA LYS A 225 18.32 -8.73 -15.33
C LYS A 225 17.37 -7.54 -15.25
N LEU A 226 17.83 -6.41 -14.72
CA LEU A 226 17.08 -5.16 -14.72
C LEU A 226 17.06 -4.50 -16.11
N PRO A 227 16.06 -3.65 -16.43
CA PRO A 227 15.96 -2.97 -17.72
C PRO A 227 17.07 -1.95 -17.98
N PHE A 228 17.83 -1.59 -16.93
CA PHE A 228 18.98 -0.70 -16.99
C PHE A 228 20.21 -1.38 -16.41
N THR A 229 21.37 -1.03 -16.92
CA THR A 229 22.67 -1.46 -16.35
C THR A 229 23.27 -0.30 -15.58
N ALA A 230 23.35 -0.41 -14.27
CA ALA A 230 23.93 0.61 -13.39
C ALA A 230 24.81 -0.05 -12.34
N ARG A 231 25.77 0.72 -11.78
CA ARG A 231 26.72 0.27 -10.78
C ARG A 231 26.43 0.86 -9.39
N THR A 232 25.70 1.96 -9.36
CA THR A 232 25.37 2.69 -8.13
C THR A 232 23.88 2.98 -8.03
N PRO A 233 23.33 3.16 -6.81
CA PRO A 233 21.96 3.60 -6.62
C PRO A 233 21.61 4.87 -7.38
N MET A 234 22.53 5.84 -7.43
CA MET A 234 22.32 7.11 -8.12
C MET A 234 22.25 6.93 -9.64
N GLU A 235 23.05 6.03 -10.21
CA GLU A 235 22.97 5.71 -11.64
C GLU A 235 21.61 5.08 -11.99
N TYR A 236 21.05 4.20 -11.13
CA TYR A 236 19.68 3.68 -11.33
C TYR A 236 18.65 4.79 -11.35
N ILE A 237 18.69 5.69 -10.37
CA ILE A 237 17.80 6.86 -10.31
C ILE A 237 17.88 7.68 -11.62
N GLN A 238 19.08 8.00 -12.07
CA GLN A 238 19.28 8.76 -13.30
C GLN A 238 18.74 8.03 -14.54
N LYS A 239 18.97 6.73 -14.64
CA LYS A 239 18.51 5.91 -15.78
C LYS A 239 17.00 5.75 -15.79
N HIS A 240 16.36 5.57 -14.64
CA HIS A 240 14.91 5.58 -14.56
C HIS A 240 14.30 6.87 -15.09
N VAL A 241 14.96 8.02 -14.87
CA VAL A 241 14.47 9.31 -15.33
C VAL A 241 14.73 9.54 -16.83
N MET A 242 15.92 9.15 -17.34
CA MET A 242 16.41 9.64 -18.63
C MET A 242 16.56 8.57 -19.71
N GLU A 243 16.94 7.34 -19.35
CA GLU A 243 17.27 6.33 -20.35
C GLU A 243 16.08 5.45 -20.74
N PRO A 244 15.92 5.08 -22.02
CA PRO A 244 14.96 4.05 -22.39
C PRO A 244 15.37 2.69 -21.82
N ALA A 245 14.38 1.84 -21.52
CA ALA A 245 14.63 0.46 -21.12
C ALA A 245 15.24 -0.33 -22.28
N ILE A 246 16.20 -1.20 -21.98
CA ILE A 246 16.77 -2.13 -22.96
C ILE A 246 15.66 -3.13 -23.37
N PRO A 247 15.41 -3.37 -24.68
CA PRO A 247 14.42 -4.37 -25.10
C PRO A 247 14.73 -5.78 -24.57
N LEU A 248 13.70 -6.60 -24.31
CA LEU A 248 13.88 -7.95 -23.73
C LEU A 248 14.82 -8.81 -24.58
N ASN A 249 14.58 -8.86 -25.92
CA ASN A 249 15.37 -9.67 -26.84
C ASN A 249 16.79 -9.16 -27.04
N GLU A 250 17.07 -7.89 -26.79
CA GLU A 250 18.41 -7.34 -26.73
C GLU A 250 19.11 -7.66 -25.41
N ARG A 251 18.36 -7.63 -24.29
CA ARG A 251 18.89 -7.87 -22.94
C ARG A 251 19.34 -9.30 -22.73
N VAL A 252 18.60 -10.26 -23.29
CA VAL A 252 18.87 -11.70 -23.21
C VAL A 252 18.60 -12.35 -24.58
N PRO A 253 19.56 -12.22 -25.54
CA PRO A 253 19.36 -12.69 -26.92
C PRO A 253 19.13 -14.21 -27.02
N GLU A 254 19.55 -14.97 -26.02
CA GLU A 254 19.35 -16.41 -25.87
C GLU A 254 17.90 -16.81 -25.58
N ARG A 255 17.06 -15.86 -25.17
CA ARG A 255 15.61 -16.05 -24.94
C ARG A 255 14.85 -15.27 -25.99
N LYS A 256 13.78 -15.88 -26.51
CA LYS A 256 12.92 -15.23 -27.50
C LYS A 256 11.60 -14.82 -26.89
N PHE A 257 11.33 -13.52 -26.86
CA PHE A 257 10.06 -12.97 -26.40
C PHE A 257 9.25 -12.47 -27.60
N PRO A 258 7.90 -12.68 -27.60
CA PRO A 258 7.03 -12.11 -28.61
C PRO A 258 7.16 -10.58 -28.66
N LYS A 259 7.18 -10.02 -29.87
CA LYS A 259 7.29 -8.55 -30.04
C LYS A 259 6.21 -7.79 -29.28
N GLY A 260 4.97 -8.31 -29.27
CA GLY A 260 3.88 -7.68 -28.51
C GLY A 260 4.13 -7.62 -26.99
N LEU A 261 4.83 -8.61 -26.41
CA LEU A 261 5.20 -8.55 -24.97
C LEU A 261 6.25 -7.46 -24.73
N GLU A 262 7.21 -7.28 -25.64
CA GLU A 262 8.15 -6.16 -25.56
C GLU A 262 7.43 -4.82 -25.66
N ASP A 263 6.44 -4.69 -26.55
CA ASP A 263 5.67 -3.46 -26.73
C ASP A 263 4.84 -3.12 -25.47
N VAL A 264 4.23 -4.13 -24.83
CA VAL A 264 3.52 -3.98 -23.54
C VAL A 264 4.46 -3.45 -22.47
N LEU A 265 5.65 -4.03 -22.31
CA LEU A 265 6.63 -3.56 -21.33
C LEU A 265 7.20 -2.17 -21.69
N ALA A 266 7.48 -1.92 -22.97
CA ALA A 266 7.95 -0.61 -23.41
C ALA A 266 6.94 0.50 -23.12
N LEU A 267 5.64 0.23 -23.26
CA LEU A 267 4.57 1.17 -22.92
C LEU A 267 4.50 1.41 -21.39
N ALA A 268 4.53 0.35 -20.60
CA ALA A 268 4.50 0.45 -19.13
C ALA A 268 5.73 1.19 -18.56
N LEU A 269 6.89 1.10 -19.23
CA LEU A 269 8.15 1.73 -18.85
C LEU A 269 8.37 3.13 -19.46
N LYS A 270 7.35 3.74 -20.06
CA LYS A 270 7.41 5.16 -20.50
C LYS A 270 7.72 6.09 -19.34
N LYS A 271 8.45 7.17 -19.61
CA LYS A 271 8.94 8.08 -18.56
C LYS A 271 7.83 8.96 -17.99
N LYS A 272 6.90 9.42 -18.84
CA LYS A 272 5.76 10.22 -18.40
C LYS A 272 4.60 9.30 -18.02
N PRO A 273 3.98 9.49 -16.84
CA PRO A 273 2.83 8.68 -16.42
C PRO A 273 1.68 8.66 -17.44
N ASP A 274 1.40 9.80 -18.09
CA ASP A 274 0.31 9.94 -19.07
C ASP A 274 0.54 9.12 -20.36
N GLU A 275 1.77 8.69 -20.61
CA GLU A 275 2.14 7.84 -21.75
C GLU A 275 2.10 6.35 -21.42
N ARG A 276 1.75 5.95 -20.19
CA ARG A 276 1.67 4.56 -19.71
C ARG A 276 0.23 4.05 -19.73
N TYR A 277 0.04 2.79 -19.32
CA TYR A 277 -1.27 2.28 -18.92
C TYR A 277 -1.82 3.15 -17.78
N GLN A 278 -3.10 3.47 -17.83
CA GLN A 278 -3.71 4.38 -16.87
C GLN A 278 -4.27 3.65 -15.63
N SER A 279 -4.38 2.32 -15.70
CA SER A 279 -4.80 1.49 -14.56
C SER A 279 -4.00 0.18 -14.52
N ALA A 280 -3.90 -0.42 -13.32
CA ALA A 280 -3.29 -1.74 -13.17
C ALA A 280 -4.10 -2.81 -13.92
N ALA A 281 -5.41 -2.64 -14.00
CA ALA A 281 -6.29 -3.52 -14.78
C ALA A 281 -5.92 -3.50 -16.27
N GLU A 282 -5.74 -2.33 -16.89
CA GLU A 282 -5.32 -2.22 -18.28
C GLU A 282 -3.98 -2.92 -18.54
N PHE A 283 -3.01 -2.72 -17.64
CA PHE A 283 -1.71 -3.38 -17.77
C PHE A 283 -1.84 -4.90 -17.65
N GLY A 284 -2.60 -5.41 -16.66
CA GLY A 284 -2.84 -6.83 -16.49
C GLY A 284 -3.54 -7.47 -17.69
N GLU A 285 -4.54 -6.82 -18.27
CA GLU A 285 -5.24 -7.30 -19.46
C GLU A 285 -4.33 -7.29 -20.70
N ALA A 286 -3.45 -6.29 -20.85
CA ALA A 286 -2.47 -6.24 -21.93
C ALA A 286 -1.43 -7.38 -21.85
N LEU A 287 -1.13 -7.89 -20.65
CA LEU A 287 -0.26 -9.05 -20.46
C LEU A 287 -0.94 -10.39 -20.76
N ARG A 288 -2.26 -10.49 -20.65
CA ARG A 288 -3.04 -11.74 -20.71
C ARG A 288 -2.71 -12.63 -21.93
N PRO A 289 -2.57 -12.11 -23.16
CA PRO A 289 -2.27 -12.92 -24.34
C PRO A 289 -0.95 -13.71 -24.26
N TYR A 290 -0.03 -13.30 -23.39
CA TYR A 290 1.33 -13.85 -23.28
C TYR A 290 1.51 -14.81 -22.10
N GLY A 291 0.49 -15.01 -21.27
CA GLY A 291 0.54 -15.85 -20.06
C GLY A 291 0.00 -17.27 -20.23
N GLY A 292 -0.26 -17.70 -21.47
CA GLY A 292 -0.76 -19.05 -21.78
C GLY A 292 -2.16 -19.33 -21.21
N ALA A 293 -2.52 -20.62 -21.12
CA ALA A 293 -3.85 -21.05 -20.68
C ALA A 293 -4.19 -20.61 -19.25
N THR A 294 -3.21 -20.56 -18.35
CA THR A 294 -3.41 -20.12 -16.97
C THR A 294 -3.85 -18.67 -16.91
N ALA A 295 -3.19 -17.77 -17.66
CA ALA A 295 -3.59 -16.36 -17.71
C ALA A 295 -4.98 -16.19 -18.36
N ALA A 296 -5.29 -16.97 -19.39
CA ALA A 296 -6.58 -16.92 -20.06
C ALA A 296 -7.74 -17.34 -19.14
N SER A 297 -7.51 -18.22 -18.16
CA SER A 297 -8.51 -18.71 -17.21
C SER A 297 -8.72 -17.78 -16.01
N LEU A 298 -7.84 -16.81 -15.77
CA LEU A 298 -8.01 -15.85 -14.68
C LEU A 298 -9.22 -14.95 -14.93
N PRO A 299 -9.97 -14.56 -13.87
CA PRO A 299 -11.06 -13.60 -14.02
C PRO A 299 -10.51 -12.26 -14.54
N ALA A 300 -11.35 -11.51 -15.28
CA ALA A 300 -11.02 -10.15 -15.67
C ALA A 300 -10.87 -9.26 -14.43
N ILE A 301 -9.88 -8.37 -14.48
CA ILE A 301 -9.64 -7.41 -13.40
C ILE A 301 -10.75 -6.36 -13.46
N ARG A 302 -11.55 -6.25 -12.39
CA ARG A 302 -12.64 -5.26 -12.31
C ARG A 302 -12.06 -3.93 -11.83
N ILE A 303 -12.40 -2.86 -12.53
CA ILE A 303 -12.24 -1.48 -12.06
C ILE A 303 -13.52 -1.16 -11.29
N ALA A 304 -13.43 -0.88 -10.00
CA ALA A 304 -14.58 -0.37 -9.26
C ALA A 304 -14.90 1.03 -9.83
N GLY A 305 -16.13 1.22 -10.31
CA GLY A 305 -16.60 2.56 -10.65
C GLY A 305 -16.56 3.45 -9.40
N PRO A 306 -16.58 4.80 -9.54
CA PRO A 306 -16.55 5.71 -8.42
C PRO A 306 -17.67 5.34 -7.44
N GLN A 307 -17.31 4.81 -6.28
CA GLN A 307 -18.27 4.57 -5.21
C GLN A 307 -18.66 5.94 -4.68
N VAL A 308 -19.88 6.36 -5.02
CA VAL A 308 -20.54 7.46 -4.32
C VAL A 308 -20.75 6.95 -2.89
N VAL A 309 -19.88 7.39 -1.99
CA VAL A 309 -20.09 7.20 -0.55
C VAL A 309 -21.31 8.03 -0.19
N VAL A 310 -22.48 7.41 -0.23
CA VAL A 310 -23.67 7.96 0.41
C VAL A 310 -23.40 7.80 1.90
N GLU A 311 -22.98 8.87 2.54
CA GLU A 311 -22.96 8.98 3.99
C GLU A 311 -24.39 8.75 4.48
N GLN A 312 -24.73 7.50 4.77
CA GLN A 312 -25.92 7.19 5.56
C GLN A 312 -25.59 7.60 7.00
N SER A 313 -25.91 8.84 7.34
CA SER A 313 -26.06 9.29 8.73
C SER A 313 -27.31 8.63 9.33
N GLY A 314 -27.22 7.32 9.54
CA GLY A 314 -28.20 6.54 10.26
C GLY A 314 -27.77 6.38 11.71
N PHE A 315 -28.20 7.29 12.56
CA PHE A 315 -28.27 6.97 13.98
C PHE A 315 -29.38 5.91 14.18
N PRO A 316 -29.14 4.83 14.91
CA PRO A 316 -30.20 3.89 15.22
C PRO A 316 -31.22 4.61 16.10
N ASN A 317 -32.48 4.67 15.62
CA ASN A 317 -33.62 5.07 16.43
C ASN A 317 -33.71 4.13 17.64
N SER A 318 -33.39 4.64 18.83
CA SER A 318 -33.79 4.00 20.06
C SER A 318 -35.32 4.14 20.19
N GLU A 319 -36.01 3.02 20.13
CA GLU A 319 -37.43 2.96 20.46
C GLU A 319 -37.62 3.43 21.90
N ALA A 320 -38.29 4.56 22.06
CA ALA A 320 -38.79 5.02 23.34
C ALA A 320 -40.22 4.48 23.55
N PRO A 321 -40.60 4.11 24.78
CA PRO A 321 -41.90 3.48 25.07
C PRO A 321 -43.04 4.46 24.92
N THR A 322 -44.10 3.97 24.31
CA THR A 322 -45.38 4.66 24.12
C THR A 322 -46.05 5.04 25.46
N VAL A 323 -46.18 6.32 25.75
CA VAL A 323 -47.11 6.80 26.79
C VAL A 323 -48.09 7.77 26.15
N ALA A 324 -49.34 7.52 26.42
CA ALA A 324 -50.51 8.15 25.84
C ALA A 324 -50.68 9.63 26.22
N ASN A 325 -50.99 10.40 25.18
CA ASN A 325 -52.00 11.45 25.08
C ASN A 325 -52.20 12.46 26.22
N GLN A 326 -51.76 13.70 25.99
CA GLN A 326 -52.53 14.88 26.31
C GLN A 326 -52.04 16.10 25.49
N ARG A 327 -52.91 16.73 24.71
CA ARG A 327 -52.66 18.01 24.04
C ARG A 327 -52.76 19.18 25.02
N PRO A 328 -51.89 20.17 24.89
CA PRO A 328 -52.38 21.54 24.97
C PRO A 328 -51.92 22.39 23.79
N SER A 329 -52.86 23.20 23.34
CA SER A 329 -52.74 24.30 22.39
C SER A 329 -51.61 25.30 22.77
N GLY A 330 -50.64 25.55 21.87
CA GLY A 330 -49.56 26.47 22.15
C GLY A 330 -49.23 27.39 20.98
N LEU A 331 -49.92 28.51 20.89
CA LEU A 331 -49.59 29.63 20.00
C LEU A 331 -48.52 30.58 20.59
N GLY A 332 -47.90 30.20 21.71
CA GLY A 332 -46.97 31.07 22.45
C GLY A 332 -45.50 30.94 22.13
N LEU A 333 -45.04 29.87 21.45
CA LEU A 333 -43.61 29.56 21.31
C LEU A 333 -42.93 30.18 20.09
N LEU A 334 -43.70 30.62 19.07
CA LEU A 334 -43.11 31.22 17.87
C LEU A 334 -42.72 32.69 18.01
N VAL A 335 -43.26 33.42 18.98
CA VAL A 335 -42.93 34.84 19.21
C VAL A 335 -41.63 34.99 19.99
N GLY A 336 -41.28 34.05 20.87
CA GLY A 336 -40.07 34.12 21.68
C GLY A 336 -38.74 33.98 20.94
N VAL A 337 -38.72 33.16 19.87
CA VAL A 337 -37.51 32.91 19.09
C VAL A 337 -37.21 34.08 18.15
N ALA A 338 -38.18 34.75 17.61
CA ALA A 338 -37.98 35.90 16.73
C ALA A 338 -37.41 37.12 17.44
N VAL A 339 -37.77 37.34 18.73
CA VAL A 339 -37.25 38.46 19.53
C VAL A 339 -35.81 38.22 19.98
N ALA A 340 -35.42 36.98 20.26
CA ALA A 340 -34.04 36.63 20.63
C ALA A 340 -33.05 36.81 19.46
N CYS A 341 -33.45 36.53 18.23
CA CYS A 341 -32.62 36.74 17.04
C CYS A 341 -32.42 38.20 16.68
N LEU A 342 -33.41 39.07 16.94
CA LEU A 342 -33.29 40.51 16.69
C LEU A 342 -32.39 41.21 17.69
N LEU A 343 -32.42 40.81 18.95
CA LEU A 343 -31.54 41.40 20.00
C LEU A 343 -30.07 40.93 19.83
N GLY A 344 -29.82 39.72 19.40
CA GLY A 344 -28.49 39.23 19.09
C GLY A 344 -27.81 39.96 17.92
N GLY A 345 -28.58 40.28 16.85
CA GLY A 345 -28.05 41.04 15.72
C GLY A 345 -27.66 42.50 16.04
N VAL A 346 -28.39 43.14 16.92
CA VAL A 346 -28.10 44.55 17.33
C VAL A 346 -26.84 44.60 18.20
N ILE A 347 -26.59 43.61 19.08
CA ILE A 347 -25.38 43.56 19.92
C ILE A 347 -24.13 43.34 19.07
N ILE A 348 -24.18 42.49 18.07
CA ILE A 348 -23.05 42.23 17.13
C ILE A 348 -22.76 43.50 16.32
N ALA A 349 -23.76 44.22 15.85
CA ALA A 349 -23.59 45.48 15.09
C ALA A 349 -22.92 46.57 15.92
N ILE A 350 -23.28 46.70 17.20
CA ILE A 350 -22.68 47.69 18.13
C ILE A 350 -21.21 47.33 18.45
N ILE A 351 -20.88 46.06 18.58
CA ILE A 351 -19.51 45.61 18.81
C ILE A 351 -18.64 45.88 17.58
N VAL A 352 -19.13 45.60 16.36
CA VAL A 352 -18.39 45.85 15.11
C VAL A 352 -18.20 47.35 14.88
N MET A 353 -19.21 48.22 15.14
CA MET A 353 -19.03 49.66 15.00
C MET A 353 -18.03 50.27 16.04
N ARG A 354 -17.87 49.69 17.23
CA ARG A 354 -16.87 50.14 18.20
C ARG A 354 -15.44 49.66 17.88
N ALA A 355 -15.30 48.55 17.13
CA ALA A 355 -14.01 48.02 16.72
C ALA A 355 -13.40 48.69 15.46
N VAL A 356 -14.21 49.39 14.67
CA VAL A 356 -13.78 50.06 13.42
C VAL A 356 -13.56 51.57 13.63
N GLY A 357 -13.83 52.11 14.81
CA GLY A 357 -13.75 53.53 15.13
C GLY A 357 -12.56 53.96 16.02
N HIS A 358 -11.44 53.24 15.92
CA HIS A 358 -10.14 53.66 16.48
C HIS A 358 -9.03 53.44 15.48
#